data_d4f1eb67b20fc3f229dfa9fa92b630d0
#
_entry.id   d4f1eb67b20fc3f229dfa9fa92b630d0
#
_cell.length_a   1.000
_cell.length_b   1.000
_cell.length_c   1.000
_cell.angle_alpha   90.00
_cell.angle_beta   90.00
_cell.angle_gamma   90.00
#
_symmetry.space_group_name_H-M   'P 1'
#
loop_
_entity.id
_entity.type
_entity.pdbx_description
1 polymer ?
#
loop_
_entity_poly.entity_id
_entity_poly.type
_entity_poly.pdbx_seq_one_letter_code
_entity_poly.pdbx_strand_id
1 'polypeptide(L)'
;MNKRIISMLLVLVMVLGLVACGTPAQNDTPTGDVAMQYITPEDAKELLEDDGYVFFDIRKAADSSVSTVPGAQAWDMDAAKEGDAEAGKATMTEATKDLDKNIILICYSGKRYAQAATNALSAIGYDMSKVFTLEGGFTAWSEKFPELCVTPEGGAQTETPEVSTVRWNWGTSANILVAVAMEKGYFEEYGLTIEFVNAGENSSAMTLLSTGQVDVVSNSGTASPLQNIAAGVDMTIFGGHMVQGCMPVIAKAGTEWNGVESLVGKTVAITPSYFAFTGALMDAGVEDPMTAVNWISGMGYGDALAAVQRGEVDYALQGTQQNYTLQQLTDVEIMCYQSDVMPDYSCCRMECPTEFIQNNPITIKCILKALIRAQAYFEANKEECTQILADTIGADFDYVAAYMMNDHMKVHVDPLSNSIVRAWGILDKTGFLDENAKNINIEDHINTSIYEQALAECEAEFGAENPDFYAAMNAYYAANNG
;
A
#
# COMPACT_ATOMS: atom_id res chain seq x y z
N MET A 1 52.12 32.96 32.42
CA MET A 1 52.25 34.38 32.00
C MET A 1 50.94 34.80 31.31
N ASN A 2 50.36 35.84 31.92
CA ASN A 2 49.41 36.81 31.40
C ASN A 2 48.03 36.32 30.88
N LYS A 3 46.97 36.48 31.61
CA LYS A 3 46.14 37.69 32.01
C LYS A 3 45.48 38.40 30.83
N ARG A 4 44.13 38.41 30.82
CA ARG A 4 43.21 39.59 30.99
C ARG A 4 41.80 39.13 30.51
N ILE A 5 40.73 39.05 31.32
CA ILE A 5 39.92 39.98 32.13
C ILE A 5 39.20 41.05 31.28
N ILE A 6 37.84 41.17 31.59
CA ILE A 6 36.93 42.33 31.40
C ILE A 6 36.11 42.29 30.08
N SER A 7 34.80 42.47 30.01
CA SER A 7 33.88 43.28 30.85
C SER A 7 32.41 42.90 30.62
N MET A 8 31.66 43.02 31.70
CA MET A 8 30.21 43.15 31.84
C MET A 8 29.71 44.46 31.18
N LEU A 9 28.58 44.48 30.49
CA LEU A 9 27.77 45.67 30.31
C LEU A 9 26.29 45.32 30.40
N LEU A 10 25.72 45.71 31.54
CA LEU A 10 24.28 45.89 31.80
C LEU A 10 23.83 47.12 31.05
N VAL A 11 22.77 47.04 30.25
CA VAL A 11 22.00 48.23 29.84
C VAL A 11 20.53 48.05 30.24
N LEU A 12 20.17 48.73 31.27
CA LEU A 12 18.81 49.00 31.75
C LEU A 12 18.24 50.15 30.92
N VAL A 13 17.14 49.96 30.21
CA VAL A 13 16.37 51.05 29.63
C VAL A 13 14.94 50.96 30.13
N MET A 14 14.60 51.90 31.03
CA MET A 14 13.22 52.28 31.37
C MET A 14 12.66 53.08 30.21
N VAL A 15 11.45 52.79 29.77
CA VAL A 15 10.59 53.77 29.07
C VAL A 15 9.18 53.74 29.64
N LEU A 16 8.76 54.93 30.01
CA LEU A 16 7.48 55.32 30.61
C LEU A 16 6.29 55.04 29.68
N GLY A 17 5.17 54.80 30.35
CA GLY A 17 3.88 54.58 29.73
C GLY A 17 3.25 55.83 29.10
N LEU A 18 2.28 55.55 28.24
CA LEU A 18 1.19 56.43 27.88
C LEU A 18 -0.10 55.63 27.79
N VAL A 19 -1.03 55.98 28.67
CA VAL A 19 -2.41 55.51 28.69
C VAL A 19 -3.19 56.17 27.58
N ALA A 20 -3.88 55.42 26.73
CA ALA A 20 -5.01 55.94 25.97
C ALA A 20 -6.11 54.85 25.93
N CYS A 21 -7.30 55.29 26.33
CA CYS A 21 -8.52 54.47 26.43
C CYS A 21 -9.11 54.04 25.08
N GLY A 22 -9.60 52.83 25.05
CA GLY A 22 -10.91 52.54 24.48
C GLY A 22 -10.99 51.89 23.12
N THR A 23 -11.18 50.56 23.07
CA THR A 23 -12.23 49.84 22.30
C THR A 23 -12.10 48.34 22.53
N PRO A 24 -13.13 47.50 22.36
CA PRO A 24 -13.15 46.14 22.93
C PRO A 24 -12.26 45.17 22.20
N ALA A 25 -11.67 44.25 23.00
CA ALA A 25 -10.70 43.23 22.56
C ALA A 25 -11.23 42.33 21.43
N GLN A 26 -10.54 42.37 20.31
CA GLN A 26 -10.41 41.22 19.44
C GLN A 26 -9.41 40.25 20.10
N ASN A 27 -9.76 38.95 20.16
CA ASN A 27 -8.85 37.89 20.57
C ASN A 27 -7.72 37.78 19.55
N ASP A 28 -6.61 38.47 19.81
CA ASP A 28 -5.36 38.22 19.06
C ASP A 28 -4.74 36.95 19.62
N THR A 29 -4.78 35.88 18.81
CA THR A 29 -3.96 34.68 19.00
C THR A 29 -2.49 35.10 18.97
N PRO A 30 -1.64 34.69 19.93
CA PRO A 30 -0.21 35.06 19.93
C PRO A 30 0.46 34.42 18.68
N THR A 31 1.03 35.23 17.82
CA THR A 31 1.75 34.82 16.62
C THR A 31 3.21 34.46 16.90
N GLY A 32 3.49 33.62 17.90
CA GLY A 32 4.85 33.15 18.22
C GLY A 32 4.81 31.89 19.07
N ASP A 33 5.87 31.12 18.99
CA ASP A 33 6.01 29.88 19.77
C ASP A 33 6.00 30.16 21.27
N VAL A 34 5.23 29.36 22.00
CA VAL A 34 5.20 29.38 23.47
C VAL A 34 6.47 28.75 24.01
N ALA A 35 7.10 29.35 25.00
CA ALA A 35 8.32 28.82 25.60
C ALA A 35 8.06 27.43 26.25
N MET A 36 8.86 26.43 25.89
CA MET A 36 8.81 25.09 26.49
C MET A 36 9.62 25.06 27.80
N GLN A 37 9.12 24.35 28.81
CA GLN A 37 9.84 23.98 30.02
C GLN A 37 10.34 22.54 29.85
N TYR A 38 11.59 22.28 30.25
CA TYR A 38 12.19 20.95 30.11
C TYR A 38 12.34 20.24 31.43
N ILE A 39 12.20 18.92 31.40
CA ILE A 39 12.50 18.00 32.49
C ILE A 39 13.48 16.94 32.01
N THR A 40 14.51 16.61 32.80
CA THR A 40 15.48 15.58 32.43
C THR A 40 14.84 14.18 32.47
N PRO A 41 15.33 13.20 31.71
CA PRO A 41 14.87 11.82 31.84
C PRO A 41 14.98 11.25 33.25
N GLU A 42 15.99 11.63 34.03
CA GLU A 42 16.19 11.21 35.41
C GLU A 42 15.09 11.77 36.33
N ASP A 43 14.82 13.07 36.23
CA ASP A 43 13.80 13.69 37.06
C ASP A 43 12.41 13.18 36.65
N ALA A 44 12.16 12.97 35.35
CA ALA A 44 10.90 12.39 34.87
C ALA A 44 10.69 10.95 35.33
N LYS A 45 11.75 10.15 35.43
CA LYS A 45 11.70 8.78 35.96
C LYS A 45 11.18 8.72 37.40
N GLU A 46 11.59 9.66 38.26
CA GLU A 46 11.16 9.73 39.66
C GLU A 46 9.66 10.08 39.80
N LEU A 47 9.04 10.56 38.70
CA LEU A 47 7.63 10.97 38.64
C LEU A 47 6.68 9.94 38.03
N LEU A 48 7.20 8.76 37.63
CA LEU A 48 6.38 7.71 36.99
C LEU A 48 5.21 7.23 37.88
N GLU A 49 5.40 7.23 39.20
CA GLU A 49 4.41 6.78 40.18
C GLU A 49 3.72 7.96 40.92
N ASP A 50 3.99 9.21 40.53
CA ASP A 50 3.41 10.40 41.15
C ASP A 50 2.06 10.75 40.49
N ASP A 51 0.97 10.57 41.21
CA ASP A 51 -0.40 10.88 40.75
C ASP A 51 -0.62 12.36 40.38
N GLY A 52 0.29 13.26 40.72
CA GLY A 52 0.27 14.69 40.33
C GLY A 52 0.74 14.93 38.88
N TYR A 53 1.26 13.89 38.22
CA TYR A 53 1.80 13.97 36.87
C TYR A 53 1.09 12.99 35.94
N VAL A 54 1.09 13.33 34.64
CA VAL A 54 0.67 12.48 33.55
C VAL A 54 1.67 12.61 32.39
N PHE A 55 2.00 11.51 31.79
CA PHE A 55 2.89 11.44 30.63
C PHE A 55 2.04 11.36 29.36
N PHE A 56 2.27 12.28 28.42
CA PHE A 56 1.62 12.32 27.11
C PHE A 56 2.65 11.96 26.04
N ASP A 57 2.55 10.81 25.45
CA ASP A 57 3.33 10.47 24.26
C ASP A 57 2.64 11.07 23.03
N ILE A 58 3.26 12.10 22.50
CA ILE A 58 2.73 12.92 21.41
C ILE A 58 3.39 12.62 20.06
N ARG A 59 4.10 11.47 19.96
CA ARG A 59 4.63 10.94 18.71
C ARG A 59 3.48 10.38 17.86
N LYS A 60 3.78 10.00 16.61
CA LYS A 60 2.82 9.25 15.78
C LYS A 60 2.29 8.04 16.56
N ALA A 61 1.01 7.77 16.40
CA ALA A 61 0.36 6.64 17.05
C ALA A 61 1.07 5.30 16.76
N ALA A 62 1.55 5.12 15.54
CA ALA A 62 2.34 3.96 15.14
C ALA A 62 3.59 3.76 16.00
N ASP A 63 4.31 4.83 16.34
CA ASP A 63 5.56 4.76 17.12
C ASP A 63 5.32 4.64 18.63
N SER A 64 4.33 5.38 19.16
CA SER A 64 3.98 5.33 20.58
C SER A 64 3.36 3.99 20.99
N SER A 65 2.68 3.29 20.05
CA SER A 65 2.10 1.96 20.28
C SER A 65 3.14 0.85 20.38
N VAL A 66 4.29 1.02 19.72
CA VAL A 66 5.39 0.03 19.77
C VAL A 66 6.13 0.08 21.09
N SER A 67 6.52 1.29 21.51
CA SER A 67 7.32 1.48 22.71
C SER A 67 7.14 2.89 23.25
N THR A 68 6.87 3.02 24.53
CA THR A 68 6.68 4.30 25.23
C THR A 68 7.21 4.26 26.65
N VAL A 69 7.05 5.37 27.37
CA VAL A 69 7.32 5.49 28.81
C VAL A 69 6.19 4.81 29.61
N PRO A 70 6.47 4.08 30.71
CA PRO A 70 5.42 3.46 31.50
C PRO A 70 4.31 4.42 31.92
N GLY A 71 3.05 4.02 31.68
CA GLY A 71 1.88 4.82 32.03
C GLY A 71 1.60 6.02 31.13
N ALA A 72 2.37 6.20 30.06
CA ALA A 72 2.12 7.27 29.11
C ALA A 72 0.82 7.03 28.32
N GLN A 73 0.07 8.13 28.11
CA GLN A 73 -1.12 8.17 27.26
C GLN A 73 -0.71 8.67 25.87
N ALA A 74 -1.15 7.96 24.83
CA ALA A 74 -0.83 8.32 23.45
C ALA A 74 -1.78 9.40 22.90
N TRP A 75 -1.21 10.51 22.39
CA TRP A 75 -1.94 11.64 21.82
C TRP A 75 -1.21 12.13 20.57
N ASP A 76 -1.52 11.54 19.43
CA ASP A 76 -0.84 11.85 18.15
C ASP A 76 -0.95 13.33 17.78
N MET A 77 0.20 13.97 17.57
CA MET A 77 0.32 15.39 17.21
C MET A 77 0.95 15.60 15.83
N ASP A 78 0.92 14.57 14.94
CA ASP A 78 1.58 14.68 13.64
C ASP A 78 0.97 15.78 12.76
N ALA A 79 -0.37 15.84 12.66
CA ALA A 79 -1.06 16.88 11.91
C ALA A 79 -0.72 18.29 12.43
N ALA A 80 -0.68 18.46 13.75
CA ALA A 80 -0.33 19.75 14.37
C ALA A 80 1.12 20.16 14.11
N LYS A 81 2.05 19.19 14.14
CA LYS A 81 3.45 19.40 13.80
C LYS A 81 3.64 19.81 12.33
N GLU A 82 2.80 19.32 11.43
CA GLU A 82 2.80 19.71 10.01
C GLU A 82 2.04 21.03 9.74
N GLY A 83 1.46 21.66 10.77
CA GLY A 83 0.90 23.00 10.69
C GLY A 83 -0.62 23.09 10.89
N ASP A 84 -1.32 21.97 11.11
CA ASP A 84 -2.74 21.98 11.46
C ASP A 84 -2.94 22.30 12.94
N ALA A 85 -3.00 23.61 13.25
CA ALA A 85 -3.18 24.09 14.61
C ALA A 85 -4.55 23.72 15.20
N GLU A 86 -5.60 23.57 14.38
CA GLU A 86 -6.94 23.21 14.86
C GLU A 86 -7.01 21.72 15.25
N ALA A 87 -6.38 20.84 14.47
CA ALA A 87 -6.22 19.44 14.85
C ALA A 87 -5.47 19.31 16.18
N GLY A 88 -4.37 20.06 16.35
CA GLY A 88 -3.63 20.08 17.61
C GLY A 88 -4.46 20.54 18.81
N LYS A 89 -5.27 21.57 18.64
CA LYS A 89 -6.19 22.05 19.69
C LYS A 89 -7.25 21.00 20.04
N ALA A 90 -7.83 20.35 19.03
CA ALA A 90 -8.82 19.29 19.23
C ALA A 90 -8.23 18.14 20.05
N THR A 91 -7.04 17.63 19.65
CA THR A 91 -6.32 16.57 20.35
C THR A 91 -6.04 16.95 21.81
N MET A 92 -5.46 18.13 22.04
CA MET A 92 -5.13 18.56 23.41
C MET A 92 -6.36 18.89 24.26
N THR A 93 -7.46 19.35 23.66
CA THR A 93 -8.73 19.54 24.37
C THR A 93 -9.27 18.22 24.92
N GLU A 94 -9.25 17.17 24.11
CA GLU A 94 -9.69 15.83 24.56
C GLU A 94 -8.71 15.25 25.58
N ALA A 95 -7.40 15.38 25.36
CA ALA A 95 -6.36 14.90 26.25
C ALA A 95 -6.42 15.52 27.65
N THR A 96 -6.86 16.77 27.75
CA THR A 96 -6.90 17.52 29.02
C THR A 96 -8.30 17.64 29.61
N LYS A 97 -9.28 16.95 29.04
CA LYS A 97 -10.64 16.92 29.55
C LYS A 97 -10.66 16.37 30.98
N ASP A 98 -11.19 17.13 31.89
CA ASP A 98 -11.23 16.81 33.32
C ASP A 98 -9.85 16.59 34.00
N LEU A 99 -8.75 17.05 33.35
CA LEU A 99 -7.39 16.90 33.83
C LEU A 99 -6.90 18.17 34.59
N ASP A 100 -6.48 18.00 35.84
CA ASP A 100 -5.80 19.03 36.63
C ASP A 100 -4.46 18.47 37.16
N LYS A 101 -3.57 18.05 36.28
CA LYS A 101 -2.25 17.47 36.61
C LYS A 101 -1.13 18.20 35.88
N ASN A 102 0.10 17.99 36.32
CA ASN A 102 1.27 18.33 35.51
C ASN A 102 1.40 17.38 34.33
N ILE A 103 1.71 17.89 33.13
CA ILE A 103 1.87 17.11 31.90
C ILE A 103 3.34 17.05 31.54
N ILE A 104 3.84 15.85 31.25
CA ILE A 104 5.16 15.63 30.67
C ILE A 104 4.98 15.16 29.23
N LEU A 105 5.32 16.03 28.26
CA LEU A 105 5.23 15.77 26.83
C LEU A 105 6.42 14.94 26.39
N ILE A 106 6.16 13.77 25.78
CA ILE A 106 7.15 12.87 25.20
C ILE A 106 7.02 12.94 23.68
N CYS A 107 8.02 13.46 22.98
CA CYS A 107 8.12 13.33 21.55
C CYS A 107 9.44 12.65 21.16
N TYR A 108 9.81 12.61 19.89
CA TYR A 108 11.04 11.93 19.46
C TYR A 108 12.31 12.51 20.09
N SER A 109 12.46 13.85 20.10
CA SER A 109 13.68 14.55 20.49
C SER A 109 13.46 15.78 21.37
N GLY A 110 12.27 15.98 21.93
CA GLY A 110 11.93 17.15 22.74
C GLY A 110 11.86 18.48 21.97
N LYS A 111 11.47 18.45 20.68
CA LYS A 111 11.50 19.64 19.80
C LYS A 111 10.15 19.88 19.11
N ARG A 112 10.03 19.60 17.80
CA ARG A 112 8.92 20.03 16.93
C ARG A 112 7.54 19.58 17.38
N TYR A 113 7.34 18.30 17.70
CA TYR A 113 6.07 17.80 18.23
C TYR A 113 5.74 18.43 19.60
N ALA A 114 6.75 18.53 20.48
CA ALA A 114 6.57 19.15 21.79
C ALA A 114 6.18 20.62 21.65
N GLN A 115 6.78 21.35 20.69
CA GLN A 115 6.41 22.73 20.41
C GLN A 115 4.96 22.84 19.92
N ALA A 116 4.53 21.97 19.01
CA ALA A 116 3.16 21.96 18.52
C ALA A 116 2.15 21.68 19.66
N ALA A 117 2.44 20.68 20.51
CA ALA A 117 1.60 20.36 21.68
C ALA A 117 1.59 21.51 22.70
N THR A 118 2.74 22.13 22.99
CA THR A 118 2.85 23.26 23.88
C THR A 118 2.03 24.48 23.39
N ASN A 119 2.10 24.77 22.09
CA ASN A 119 1.31 25.82 21.46
C ASN A 119 -0.20 25.52 21.54
N ALA A 120 -0.59 24.25 21.29
CA ALA A 120 -1.97 23.79 21.35
C ALA A 120 -2.53 23.91 22.79
N LEU A 121 -1.79 23.40 23.79
CA LEU A 121 -2.17 23.51 25.21
C LEU A 121 -2.34 24.97 25.65
N SER A 122 -1.42 25.83 25.24
CA SER A 122 -1.55 27.28 25.51
C SER A 122 -2.79 27.90 24.85
N ALA A 123 -3.06 27.52 23.61
CA ALA A 123 -4.20 28.04 22.84
C ALA A 123 -5.56 27.62 23.40
N ILE A 124 -5.65 26.47 24.07
CA ILE A 124 -6.87 26.02 24.78
C ILE A 124 -6.94 26.52 26.21
N GLY A 125 -5.94 27.29 26.69
CA GLY A 125 -5.92 27.92 28.02
C GLY A 125 -5.47 26.99 29.15
N TYR A 126 -4.74 25.93 28.87
CA TYR A 126 -4.15 25.10 29.92
C TYR A 126 -3.08 25.89 30.71
N ASP A 127 -2.90 25.53 31.98
CA ASP A 127 -1.89 26.21 32.81
C ASP A 127 -0.47 25.81 32.39
N MET A 128 0.20 26.67 31.66
CA MET A 128 1.53 26.39 31.10
C MET A 128 2.62 26.21 32.16
N SER A 129 2.39 26.60 33.42
CA SER A 129 3.31 26.28 34.52
C SER A 129 3.32 24.79 34.88
N LYS A 130 2.32 24.04 34.42
CA LYS A 130 2.16 22.60 34.61
C LYS A 130 2.62 21.74 33.39
N VAL A 131 3.14 22.38 32.33
CA VAL A 131 3.51 21.70 31.09
C VAL A 131 5.03 21.61 30.96
N PHE A 132 5.54 20.40 30.91
CA PHE A 132 6.96 20.07 30.75
C PHE A 132 7.19 19.23 29.49
N THR A 133 8.37 19.39 28.91
CA THR A 133 8.83 18.58 27.77
C THR A 133 10.00 17.70 28.23
N LEU A 134 9.94 16.39 27.94
CA LEU A 134 11.03 15.49 28.20
C LEU A 134 12.27 15.88 27.38
N GLU A 135 13.36 16.23 28.06
CA GLU A 135 14.60 16.65 27.40
C GLU A 135 15.17 15.51 26.57
N GLY A 136 15.43 15.78 25.26
CA GLY A 136 15.85 14.75 24.31
C GLY A 136 14.76 13.76 23.89
N GLY A 137 13.54 13.90 24.43
CA GLY A 137 12.38 13.09 24.08
C GLY A 137 12.54 11.59 24.37
N PHE A 138 11.76 10.77 23.67
CA PHE A 138 11.79 9.32 23.81
C PHE A 138 13.16 8.73 23.41
N THR A 139 13.88 9.35 22.48
CA THR A 139 15.24 8.92 22.11
C THR A 139 16.16 8.93 23.34
N ALA A 140 16.22 10.05 24.09
CA ALA A 140 17.05 10.11 25.29
C ALA A 140 16.56 9.17 26.39
N TRP A 141 15.24 8.99 26.52
CA TRP A 141 14.67 8.03 27.48
C TRP A 141 15.08 6.58 27.16
N SER A 142 14.88 6.14 25.93
CA SER A 142 15.15 4.76 25.51
C SER A 142 16.64 4.41 25.52
N GLU A 143 17.51 5.37 25.22
CA GLU A 143 18.97 5.19 25.37
C GLU A 143 19.40 5.03 26.83
N LYS A 144 18.73 5.76 27.73
CA LYS A 144 19.13 5.83 29.14
C LYS A 144 18.45 4.78 30.01
N PHE A 145 17.22 4.43 29.72
CA PHE A 145 16.38 3.50 30.47
C PHE A 145 15.69 2.50 29.53
N PRO A 146 16.46 1.70 28.77
CA PRO A 146 15.88 0.74 27.83
C PRO A 146 14.99 -0.29 28.53
N GLU A 147 15.29 -0.63 29.79
CA GLU A 147 14.52 -1.55 30.62
C GLU A 147 13.18 -0.98 31.11
N LEU A 148 12.97 0.31 31.02
CA LEU A 148 11.72 0.99 31.38
C LEU A 148 10.86 1.33 30.14
N CYS A 149 11.32 0.99 28.95
CA CYS A 149 10.48 1.12 27.77
C CYS A 149 9.43 0.00 27.77
N VAL A 150 8.14 0.39 27.64
CA VAL A 150 7.02 -0.55 27.66
C VAL A 150 6.23 -0.46 26.37
N THR A 151 5.67 -1.60 25.93
CA THR A 151 4.61 -1.60 24.92
C THR A 151 3.29 -1.36 25.66
N PRO A 152 2.47 -0.36 25.29
CA PRO A 152 1.19 -0.11 25.92
C PRO A 152 0.26 -1.34 25.87
N GLU A 153 -0.46 -1.64 26.95
CA GLU A 153 -1.51 -2.66 26.93
C GLU A 153 -2.62 -2.22 25.96
N GLY A 154 -2.81 -2.98 24.87
CA GLY A 154 -3.76 -2.66 23.80
C GLY A 154 -3.15 -1.88 22.63
N GLY A 155 -1.88 -1.49 22.70
CA GLY A 155 -1.15 -1.00 21.56
C GLY A 155 -0.91 -2.13 20.55
N ALA A 156 -1.21 -1.89 19.26
CA ALA A 156 -0.82 -2.83 18.22
C ALA A 156 0.70 -3.01 18.31
N GLN A 157 1.17 -4.23 18.54
CA GLN A 157 2.57 -4.56 18.34
C GLN A 157 2.81 -4.37 16.84
N THR A 158 3.48 -3.29 16.43
CA THR A 158 4.05 -3.27 15.09
C THR A 158 5.17 -4.30 15.10
N GLU A 159 4.81 -5.48 14.62
CA GLU A 159 5.80 -6.54 14.42
C GLU A 159 6.88 -5.97 13.50
N THR A 160 8.13 -6.07 13.93
CA THR A 160 9.26 -5.61 13.12
C THR A 160 9.45 -6.60 11.97
N PRO A 161 9.43 -6.14 10.70
CA PRO A 161 9.70 -7.02 9.57
C PRO A 161 11.11 -7.64 9.69
N GLU A 162 11.24 -8.91 9.32
CA GLU A 162 12.52 -9.64 9.36
C GLU A 162 13.55 -9.02 8.43
N VAL A 163 13.08 -8.43 7.32
CA VAL A 163 13.89 -7.63 6.40
C VAL A 163 13.23 -6.28 6.16
N SER A 164 14.02 -5.21 6.21
CA SER A 164 13.56 -3.84 6.02
C SER A 164 13.57 -3.39 4.55
N THR A 165 14.29 -4.10 3.68
CA THR A 165 14.37 -3.77 2.25
C THR A 165 13.87 -4.95 1.44
N VAL A 166 12.88 -4.71 0.56
CA VAL A 166 12.29 -5.71 -0.33
C VAL A 166 12.58 -5.34 -1.78
N ARG A 167 13.25 -6.23 -2.50
CA ARG A 167 13.53 -6.08 -3.94
C ARG A 167 12.31 -6.54 -4.74
N TRP A 168 11.75 -5.64 -5.53
CA TRP A 168 10.46 -5.85 -6.18
C TRP A 168 10.53 -5.68 -7.70
N ASN A 169 9.93 -6.60 -8.44
CA ASN A 169 9.64 -6.41 -9.85
C ASN A 169 8.12 -6.32 -10.06
N TRP A 170 7.64 -5.22 -10.59
CA TRP A 170 6.21 -4.96 -10.79
C TRP A 170 5.76 -5.02 -12.26
N GLY A 171 6.59 -5.59 -13.14
CA GLY A 171 6.29 -5.69 -14.54
C GLY A 171 6.25 -4.34 -15.28
N THR A 172 5.71 -4.35 -16.49
CA THR A 172 5.70 -3.17 -17.37
C THR A 172 4.52 -2.22 -17.13
N SER A 173 3.39 -2.72 -16.65
CA SER A 173 2.20 -1.90 -16.34
C SER A 173 2.19 -1.38 -14.90
N ALA A 174 3.25 -1.70 -14.14
CA ALA A 174 3.40 -1.37 -12.73
C ALA A 174 2.24 -1.89 -11.85
N ASN A 175 2.28 -1.59 -10.56
CA ASN A 175 1.25 -1.97 -9.61
C ASN A 175 0.76 -0.70 -8.90
N ILE A 176 -0.50 -0.30 -9.15
CA ILE A 176 -1.08 0.93 -8.61
C ILE A 176 -1.09 0.94 -7.08
N LEU A 177 -1.33 -0.21 -6.44
CA LEU A 177 -1.37 -0.28 -4.98
C LEU A 177 0.02 -0.07 -4.38
N VAL A 178 1.07 -0.59 -5.04
CA VAL A 178 2.46 -0.35 -4.63
C VAL A 178 2.83 1.13 -4.80
N ALA A 179 2.45 1.75 -5.93
CA ALA A 179 2.71 3.17 -6.17
C ALA A 179 2.00 4.06 -5.13
N VAL A 180 0.74 3.75 -4.81
CA VAL A 180 -0.03 4.47 -3.78
C VAL A 180 0.55 4.24 -2.39
N ALA A 181 0.93 3.01 -2.04
CA ALA A 181 1.52 2.70 -0.74
C ALA A 181 2.85 3.43 -0.52
N MET A 182 3.67 3.57 -1.57
CA MET A 182 4.91 4.35 -1.52
C MET A 182 4.65 5.84 -1.36
N GLU A 183 3.78 6.41 -2.20
CA GLU A 183 3.48 7.86 -2.15
C GLU A 183 2.85 8.28 -0.82
N LYS A 184 2.03 7.40 -0.23
CA LYS A 184 1.39 7.66 1.08
C LYS A 184 2.26 7.26 2.27
N GLY A 185 3.45 6.71 2.06
CA GLY A 185 4.36 6.30 3.13
C GLY A 185 3.93 5.05 3.91
N TYR A 186 3.00 4.25 3.37
CA TYR A 186 2.48 3.09 4.11
C TYR A 186 3.51 1.98 4.30
N PHE A 187 4.46 1.81 3.38
CA PHE A 187 5.55 0.86 3.56
C PHE A 187 6.51 1.31 4.67
N GLU A 188 6.87 2.60 4.68
CA GLU A 188 7.76 3.19 5.68
C GLU A 188 7.17 3.13 7.09
N GLU A 189 5.84 3.28 7.23
CA GLU A 189 5.14 3.12 8.50
C GLU A 189 5.28 1.70 9.10
N TYR A 190 5.42 0.69 8.24
CA TYR A 190 5.71 -0.69 8.65
C TYR A 190 7.20 -1.04 8.62
N GLY A 191 8.08 -0.06 8.50
CA GLY A 191 9.54 -0.25 8.49
C GLY A 191 10.10 -0.89 7.22
N LEU A 192 9.38 -0.76 6.08
CA LEU A 192 9.77 -1.33 4.80
C LEU A 192 10.24 -0.27 3.81
N THR A 193 11.26 -0.61 3.04
CA THR A 193 11.72 0.12 1.86
C THR A 193 11.60 -0.77 0.64
N ILE A 194 10.98 -0.29 -0.44
CA ILE A 194 10.84 -1.04 -1.69
C ILE A 194 11.91 -0.60 -2.68
N GLU A 195 12.71 -1.56 -3.14
CA GLU A 195 13.71 -1.37 -4.19
C GLU A 195 13.24 -2.03 -5.49
N PHE A 196 13.00 -1.22 -6.54
CA PHE A 196 12.59 -1.76 -7.82
C PHE A 196 13.76 -2.31 -8.61
N VAL A 197 13.57 -3.55 -9.10
CA VAL A 197 14.50 -4.22 -10.00
C VAL A 197 13.81 -4.47 -11.34
N ASN A 198 14.29 -3.80 -12.37
CA ASN A 198 13.76 -3.97 -13.73
C ASN A 198 14.35 -5.23 -14.37
N ALA A 199 13.49 -6.01 -15.05
CA ALA A 199 13.98 -7.08 -15.91
C ALA A 199 14.75 -6.48 -17.10
N GLY A 200 15.96 -6.97 -17.33
CA GLY A 200 16.72 -6.63 -18.54
C GLY A 200 16.09 -7.23 -19.80
N GLU A 201 16.57 -6.82 -20.98
CA GLU A 201 16.03 -7.24 -22.28
C GLU A 201 15.90 -8.78 -22.46
N ASN A 202 16.73 -9.55 -21.76
CA ASN A 202 16.81 -11.02 -21.86
C ASN A 202 16.37 -11.75 -20.59
N SER A 203 15.69 -11.09 -19.67
CA SER A 203 15.27 -11.67 -18.39
C SER A 203 13.78 -11.42 -18.15
N SER A 204 13.07 -12.44 -17.71
CA SER A 204 11.67 -12.31 -17.27
C SER A 204 11.60 -12.07 -15.75
N ALA A 205 10.48 -11.57 -15.26
CA ALA A 205 10.23 -11.45 -13.83
C ALA A 205 10.39 -12.77 -13.08
N MET A 206 9.93 -13.89 -13.68
CA MET A 206 10.10 -15.23 -13.11
C MET A 206 11.56 -15.66 -13.05
N THR A 207 12.38 -15.28 -14.03
CA THR A 207 13.83 -15.52 -13.98
C THR A 207 14.49 -14.73 -12.86
N LEU A 208 14.12 -13.47 -12.65
CA LEU A 208 14.62 -12.65 -11.53
C LEU A 208 14.26 -13.30 -10.19
N LEU A 209 13.03 -13.79 -10.04
CA LEU A 209 12.56 -14.44 -8.82
C LEU A 209 13.31 -15.76 -8.56
N SER A 210 13.35 -16.66 -9.54
CA SER A 210 13.99 -17.98 -9.41
C SER A 210 15.51 -17.92 -9.20
N THR A 211 16.16 -16.82 -9.60
CA THR A 211 17.59 -16.59 -9.40
C THR A 211 17.91 -15.73 -8.17
N GLY A 212 16.91 -15.37 -7.35
CA GLY A 212 17.08 -14.60 -6.13
C GLY A 212 17.51 -13.14 -6.36
N GLN A 213 17.25 -12.59 -7.55
CA GLN A 213 17.54 -11.19 -7.84
C GLN A 213 16.44 -10.25 -7.32
N VAL A 214 15.23 -10.77 -7.14
CA VAL A 214 14.09 -10.09 -6.49
C VAL A 214 13.47 -10.99 -5.44
N ASP A 215 12.83 -10.37 -4.46
CA ASP A 215 12.14 -11.04 -3.36
C ASP A 215 10.64 -11.19 -3.66
N VAL A 216 10.07 -10.21 -4.37
CA VAL A 216 8.65 -10.19 -4.75
C VAL A 216 8.52 -9.84 -6.23
N VAL A 217 7.60 -10.53 -6.88
CA VAL A 217 7.13 -10.19 -8.23
C VAL A 217 5.63 -9.91 -8.15
N SER A 218 5.18 -8.94 -8.92
CA SER A 218 3.77 -8.71 -9.20
C SER A 218 3.58 -8.43 -10.68
N ASN A 219 2.36 -8.59 -11.16
CA ASN A 219 2.01 -8.19 -12.53
C ASN A 219 2.65 -9.02 -13.67
N SER A 220 2.98 -10.29 -13.40
CA SER A 220 3.53 -11.23 -14.40
C SER A 220 2.47 -12.10 -15.09
N GLY A 221 1.20 -11.78 -14.89
CA GLY A 221 0.08 -12.67 -15.25
C GLY A 221 -0.01 -13.85 -14.28
N THR A 222 -1.06 -14.64 -14.38
CA THR A 222 -1.25 -15.85 -13.53
C THR A 222 -0.71 -17.11 -14.19
N ALA A 223 -0.78 -17.21 -15.49
CA ALA A 223 -0.29 -18.42 -16.19
C ALA A 223 1.22 -18.64 -16.03
N SER A 224 2.02 -17.56 -16.05
CA SER A 224 3.47 -17.65 -15.96
C SER A 224 3.97 -18.24 -14.63
N PRO A 225 3.57 -17.75 -13.45
CA PRO A 225 3.94 -18.39 -12.18
C PRO A 225 3.45 -19.85 -12.09
N LEU A 226 2.24 -20.17 -12.55
CA LEU A 226 1.73 -21.54 -12.53
C LEU A 226 2.56 -22.48 -13.39
N GLN A 227 2.99 -22.05 -14.58
CA GLN A 227 3.90 -22.83 -15.44
C GLN A 227 5.27 -23.04 -14.80
N ASN A 228 5.80 -22.04 -14.08
CA ASN A 228 7.07 -22.16 -13.36
C ASN A 228 6.95 -23.12 -12.15
N ILE A 229 5.85 -23.06 -11.40
CA ILE A 229 5.57 -24.01 -10.31
C ILE A 229 5.50 -25.44 -10.90
N ALA A 230 4.77 -25.64 -12.00
CA ALA A 230 4.68 -26.93 -12.68
C ALA A 230 6.06 -27.44 -13.13
N ALA A 231 6.96 -26.54 -13.54
CA ALA A 231 8.35 -26.87 -13.90
C ALA A 231 9.27 -27.10 -12.68
N GLY A 232 8.75 -27.00 -11.45
CA GLY A 232 9.48 -27.28 -10.22
C GLY A 232 10.16 -26.06 -9.59
N VAL A 233 9.79 -24.84 -9.98
CA VAL A 233 10.26 -23.64 -9.28
C VAL A 233 9.47 -23.48 -7.98
N ASP A 234 10.19 -23.41 -6.87
CA ASP A 234 9.59 -23.31 -5.53
C ASP A 234 9.25 -21.85 -5.21
N MET A 235 7.99 -21.49 -5.44
CA MET A 235 7.44 -20.15 -5.16
C MET A 235 6.05 -20.25 -4.56
N THR A 236 5.64 -19.21 -3.85
CA THR A 236 4.33 -19.10 -3.20
C THR A 236 3.62 -17.84 -3.69
N ILE A 237 2.35 -17.98 -4.05
CA ILE A 237 1.42 -16.89 -4.33
C ILE A 237 0.81 -16.46 -3.00
N PHE A 238 0.93 -15.16 -2.65
CA PHE A 238 0.52 -14.67 -1.32
C PHE A 238 -0.43 -13.48 -1.36
N GLY A 239 -0.70 -12.93 -2.53
CA GLY A 239 -1.56 -11.76 -2.68
C GLY A 239 -1.87 -11.46 -4.13
N GLY A 240 -2.48 -10.32 -4.37
CA GLY A 240 -2.93 -9.93 -5.68
C GLY A 240 -2.68 -8.48 -6.05
N HIS A 241 -2.94 -8.20 -7.32
CA HIS A 241 -3.00 -6.85 -7.87
C HIS A 241 -4.21 -6.72 -8.77
N MET A 242 -4.12 -7.13 -10.04
CA MET A 242 -5.26 -7.10 -10.95
C MET A 242 -6.04 -8.41 -10.87
N VAL A 243 -7.29 -8.31 -10.44
CA VAL A 243 -8.27 -9.39 -10.62
C VAL A 243 -8.66 -9.47 -12.08
N GLN A 244 -8.88 -8.30 -12.70
CA GLN A 244 -9.18 -8.10 -14.11
C GLN A 244 -8.33 -6.95 -14.64
N GLY A 245 -7.67 -7.15 -15.76
CA GLY A 245 -6.70 -6.21 -16.32
C GLY A 245 -7.21 -5.38 -17.50
N CYS A 246 -8.50 -5.23 -17.70
CA CYS A 246 -9.14 -4.56 -18.85
C CYS A 246 -8.45 -4.83 -20.20
N MET A 247 -8.12 -6.10 -20.48
CA MET A 247 -7.48 -6.54 -21.72
C MET A 247 -8.54 -6.72 -22.81
N PRO A 248 -8.55 -5.87 -23.87
CA PRO A 248 -9.56 -5.95 -24.91
C PRO A 248 -9.24 -6.99 -25.98
N VAL A 249 -10.26 -7.66 -26.44
CA VAL A 249 -10.24 -8.42 -27.71
C VAL A 249 -10.70 -7.49 -28.83
N ILE A 250 -9.89 -7.34 -29.85
CA ILE A 250 -10.16 -6.48 -31.00
C ILE A 250 -10.42 -7.29 -32.27
N ALA A 251 -11.19 -6.72 -33.15
CA ALA A 251 -11.40 -7.17 -34.51
C ALA A 251 -11.53 -5.98 -35.47
N LYS A 252 -11.59 -6.25 -36.75
CA LYS A 252 -11.88 -5.24 -37.77
C LYS A 252 -13.24 -4.61 -37.54
N ALA A 253 -13.38 -3.29 -37.74
CA ALA A 253 -14.65 -2.60 -37.56
C ALA A 253 -15.78 -3.27 -38.34
N GLY A 254 -16.94 -3.42 -37.71
CA GLY A 254 -18.11 -4.11 -38.25
C GLY A 254 -18.08 -5.63 -38.18
N THR A 255 -17.12 -6.24 -37.46
CA THR A 255 -17.08 -7.67 -37.17
C THR A 255 -18.15 -8.01 -36.11
N GLU A 256 -18.90 -9.10 -36.31
CA GLU A 256 -19.89 -9.58 -35.33
C GLU A 256 -19.20 -10.35 -34.19
N TRP A 257 -19.67 -10.11 -32.97
CA TRP A 257 -19.26 -10.83 -31.76
C TRP A 257 -20.49 -11.38 -31.03
N ASN A 258 -20.52 -12.68 -30.83
CA ASN A 258 -21.65 -13.40 -30.20
C ASN A 258 -21.16 -14.27 -29.01
N GLY A 259 -20.19 -13.77 -28.24
CA GLY A 259 -19.54 -14.51 -27.15
C GLY A 259 -18.27 -15.21 -27.59
N VAL A 260 -17.68 -15.98 -26.67
CA VAL A 260 -16.36 -16.65 -26.87
C VAL A 260 -16.38 -17.64 -28.03
N GLU A 261 -17.52 -18.23 -28.34
CA GLU A 261 -17.71 -19.15 -29.48
C GLU A 261 -17.44 -18.49 -30.84
N SER A 262 -17.47 -17.15 -30.92
CA SER A 262 -17.05 -16.41 -32.11
C SER A 262 -15.59 -16.68 -32.53
N LEU A 263 -14.77 -17.23 -31.61
CA LEU A 263 -13.39 -17.62 -31.89
C LEU A 263 -13.29 -18.95 -32.63
N VAL A 264 -14.32 -19.82 -32.59
CA VAL A 264 -14.28 -21.17 -33.19
C VAL A 264 -14.12 -21.09 -34.70
N GLY A 265 -13.12 -21.80 -35.24
CA GLY A 265 -12.76 -21.77 -36.64
C GLY A 265 -12.05 -20.53 -37.15
N LYS A 266 -11.75 -19.59 -36.26
CA LYS A 266 -11.10 -18.30 -36.57
C LYS A 266 -9.59 -18.35 -36.36
N THR A 267 -8.89 -17.42 -37.00
CA THR A 267 -7.47 -17.17 -36.77
C THR A 267 -7.33 -16.06 -35.74
N VAL A 268 -6.74 -16.37 -34.61
CA VAL A 268 -6.80 -15.53 -33.41
C VAL A 268 -5.39 -15.27 -32.87
N ALA A 269 -4.98 -14.02 -32.83
CA ALA A 269 -3.72 -13.60 -32.20
C ALA A 269 -3.89 -13.50 -30.67
N ILE A 270 -4.11 -14.63 -30.05
CA ILE A 270 -4.17 -14.84 -28.59
C ILE A 270 -3.33 -16.06 -28.28
N THR A 271 -2.45 -15.96 -27.30
CA THR A 271 -1.73 -17.13 -26.79
C THR A 271 -2.70 -17.98 -25.94
N PRO A 272 -2.94 -19.25 -26.26
CA PRO A 272 -3.98 -20.03 -25.58
C PRO A 272 -3.70 -20.35 -24.11
N SER A 273 -2.49 -20.06 -23.61
CA SER A 273 -2.21 -20.04 -22.16
C SER A 273 -2.83 -18.85 -21.43
N TYR A 274 -3.44 -17.89 -22.13
CA TYR A 274 -4.45 -17.01 -21.53
C TYR A 274 -5.71 -17.83 -21.25
N PHE A 275 -5.65 -18.58 -20.18
CA PHE A 275 -6.60 -19.65 -19.79
C PHE A 275 -8.06 -19.19 -19.73
N ALA A 276 -8.33 -17.87 -19.60
CA ALA A 276 -9.68 -17.36 -19.62
C ALA A 276 -10.43 -17.71 -20.92
N PHE A 277 -9.75 -17.65 -22.06
CA PHE A 277 -10.38 -17.98 -23.36
C PHE A 277 -10.57 -19.47 -23.54
N THR A 278 -9.56 -20.28 -23.26
CA THR A 278 -9.67 -21.75 -23.39
C THR A 278 -10.63 -22.32 -22.36
N GLY A 279 -10.63 -21.80 -21.13
CA GLY A 279 -11.59 -22.18 -20.09
C GLY A 279 -13.02 -21.82 -20.47
N ALA A 280 -13.27 -20.60 -20.94
CA ALA A 280 -14.62 -20.19 -21.36
C ALA A 280 -15.13 -20.98 -22.57
N LEU A 281 -14.27 -21.35 -23.52
CA LEU A 281 -14.64 -22.23 -24.61
C LEU A 281 -15.03 -23.64 -24.12
N MET A 282 -14.30 -24.18 -23.14
CA MET A 282 -14.69 -25.46 -22.50
C MET A 282 -16.05 -25.35 -21.78
N ASP A 283 -16.28 -24.24 -21.06
CA ASP A 283 -17.54 -23.99 -20.37
C ASP A 283 -18.72 -23.80 -21.35
N ALA A 284 -18.44 -23.27 -22.55
CA ALA A 284 -19.40 -23.20 -23.66
C ALA A 284 -19.60 -24.53 -24.39
N GLY A 285 -18.95 -25.60 -23.95
CA GLY A 285 -19.11 -26.94 -24.51
C GLY A 285 -18.21 -27.29 -25.72
N VAL A 286 -17.18 -26.47 -25.98
CA VAL A 286 -16.16 -26.79 -26.97
C VAL A 286 -15.25 -27.89 -26.42
N GLU A 287 -15.31 -29.08 -27.01
CA GLU A 287 -14.64 -30.29 -26.50
C GLU A 287 -13.12 -30.12 -26.45
N ASP A 288 -12.54 -29.56 -27.50
CA ASP A 288 -11.09 -29.26 -27.58
C ASP A 288 -10.85 -27.84 -28.09
N PRO A 289 -10.72 -26.86 -27.20
CA PRO A 289 -10.46 -25.50 -27.60
C PRO A 289 -9.12 -25.29 -28.30
N MET A 290 -8.16 -26.20 -28.10
CA MET A 290 -6.84 -26.08 -28.71
C MET A 290 -6.86 -26.33 -30.22
N THR A 291 -7.75 -27.21 -30.70
CA THR A 291 -7.93 -27.52 -32.13
C THR A 291 -9.11 -26.76 -32.74
N ALA A 292 -10.06 -26.30 -31.93
CA ALA A 292 -11.24 -25.57 -32.43
C ALA A 292 -10.93 -24.16 -32.93
N VAL A 293 -9.82 -23.56 -32.52
CA VAL A 293 -9.38 -22.19 -32.84
C VAL A 293 -7.97 -22.22 -33.44
N ASN A 294 -7.70 -21.41 -34.47
CA ASN A 294 -6.36 -21.29 -35.03
C ASN A 294 -5.58 -20.22 -34.22
N TRP A 295 -4.98 -20.66 -33.12
CA TRP A 295 -4.22 -19.80 -32.23
C TRP A 295 -2.88 -19.36 -32.84
N ILE A 296 -2.57 -18.06 -32.78
CA ILE A 296 -1.26 -17.49 -33.06
C ILE A 296 -0.66 -17.00 -31.76
N SER A 297 0.36 -17.71 -31.26
CA SER A 297 1.05 -17.38 -30.02
C SER A 297 2.26 -16.47 -30.25
N GLY A 298 2.60 -15.66 -29.25
CA GLY A 298 3.84 -14.89 -29.23
C GLY A 298 3.88 -13.67 -30.13
N MET A 299 2.75 -13.28 -30.73
CA MET A 299 2.67 -12.03 -31.48
C MET A 299 2.60 -10.84 -30.54
N GLY A 300 3.48 -9.85 -30.72
CA GLY A 300 3.43 -8.61 -29.96
C GLY A 300 2.15 -7.79 -30.21
N TYR A 301 1.68 -7.01 -29.24
CA TYR A 301 0.41 -6.27 -29.36
C TYR A 301 0.34 -5.35 -30.59
N GLY A 302 1.43 -4.65 -30.92
CA GLY A 302 1.49 -3.84 -32.13
C GLY A 302 1.37 -4.62 -33.44
N ASP A 303 2.05 -5.78 -33.50
CA ASP A 303 1.97 -6.67 -34.66
C ASP A 303 0.59 -7.32 -34.79
N ALA A 304 -0.01 -7.70 -33.66
CA ALA A 304 -1.37 -8.26 -33.61
C ALA A 304 -2.42 -7.24 -34.06
N LEU A 305 -2.32 -6.00 -33.61
CA LEU A 305 -3.16 -4.89 -34.09
C LEU A 305 -3.02 -4.70 -35.61
N ALA A 306 -1.79 -4.61 -36.10
CA ALA A 306 -1.53 -4.46 -37.53
C ALA A 306 -2.05 -5.66 -38.35
N ALA A 307 -1.96 -6.89 -37.82
CA ALA A 307 -2.49 -8.09 -38.48
C ALA A 307 -4.04 -8.08 -38.55
N VAL A 308 -4.73 -7.60 -37.51
CA VAL A 308 -6.19 -7.35 -37.55
C VAL A 308 -6.53 -6.31 -38.62
N GLN A 309 -5.83 -5.16 -38.66
CA GLN A 309 -6.07 -4.11 -39.63
C GLN A 309 -5.91 -4.62 -41.11
N ARG A 310 -4.91 -5.47 -41.34
CA ARG A 310 -4.71 -6.11 -42.67
C ARG A 310 -5.69 -7.26 -42.97
N GLY A 311 -6.39 -7.77 -41.97
CA GLY A 311 -7.28 -8.93 -42.08
C GLY A 311 -6.53 -10.27 -42.16
N GLU A 312 -5.33 -10.35 -41.61
CA GLU A 312 -4.50 -11.56 -41.52
C GLU A 312 -4.93 -12.44 -40.33
N VAL A 313 -5.50 -11.81 -39.30
CA VAL A 313 -6.16 -12.48 -38.17
C VAL A 313 -7.56 -11.91 -37.97
N ASP A 314 -8.49 -12.75 -37.54
CA ASP A 314 -9.87 -12.34 -37.26
C ASP A 314 -9.99 -11.54 -35.97
N TYR A 315 -9.32 -12.03 -34.91
CA TYR A 315 -9.35 -11.43 -33.56
C TYR A 315 -7.95 -11.37 -32.96
N ALA A 316 -7.72 -10.38 -32.10
CA ALA A 316 -6.49 -10.29 -31.32
C ALA A 316 -6.75 -9.79 -29.91
N LEU A 317 -6.02 -10.33 -28.92
CA LEU A 317 -5.97 -9.78 -27.58
C LEU A 317 -4.97 -8.63 -27.53
N GLN A 318 -5.35 -7.56 -26.86
CA GLN A 318 -4.47 -6.43 -26.60
C GLN A 318 -4.17 -6.29 -25.11
N GLY A 319 -2.99 -5.75 -24.79
CA GLY A 319 -2.63 -5.48 -23.41
C GLY A 319 -3.43 -4.33 -22.80
N THR A 320 -3.52 -4.31 -21.49
CA THR A 320 -4.18 -3.29 -20.68
C THR A 320 -3.84 -1.87 -21.15
N GLN A 321 -2.57 -1.59 -21.41
CA GLN A 321 -2.07 -0.27 -21.80
C GLN A 321 -2.47 0.14 -23.22
N GLN A 322 -2.95 -0.77 -24.07
CA GLN A 322 -3.35 -0.46 -25.44
C GLN A 322 -4.70 0.26 -25.50
N ASN A 323 -5.47 0.30 -24.41
CA ASN A 323 -6.77 0.98 -24.37
C ASN A 323 -6.71 2.43 -24.87
N TYR A 324 -5.66 3.18 -24.50
CA TYR A 324 -5.48 4.57 -24.97
C TYR A 324 -5.34 4.68 -26.48
N THR A 325 -4.53 3.82 -27.09
CA THR A 325 -4.32 3.80 -28.55
C THR A 325 -5.58 3.35 -29.28
N LEU A 326 -6.26 2.31 -28.77
CA LEU A 326 -7.45 1.76 -29.42
C LEU A 326 -8.62 2.74 -29.47
N GLN A 327 -8.76 3.63 -28.48
CA GLN A 327 -9.79 4.67 -28.45
C GLN A 327 -9.64 5.70 -29.61
N GLN A 328 -8.47 5.76 -30.22
CA GLN A 328 -8.16 6.73 -31.31
C GLN A 328 -8.32 6.10 -32.71
N LEU A 329 -8.58 4.81 -32.81
CA LEU A 329 -8.71 4.07 -34.05
C LEU A 329 -10.18 3.96 -34.47
N THR A 330 -10.42 3.89 -35.80
CA THR A 330 -11.76 3.77 -36.37
C THR A 330 -11.91 2.54 -37.27
N ASP A 331 -10.83 1.85 -37.56
CA ASP A 331 -10.78 0.70 -38.48
C ASP A 331 -10.76 -0.65 -37.71
N VAL A 332 -10.62 -0.59 -36.37
CA VAL A 332 -10.77 -1.70 -35.44
C VAL A 332 -11.77 -1.34 -34.35
N GLU A 333 -12.41 -2.35 -33.80
CA GLU A 333 -13.35 -2.24 -32.68
C GLU A 333 -13.00 -3.21 -31.56
N ILE A 334 -13.29 -2.80 -30.32
CA ILE A 334 -13.22 -3.69 -29.15
C ILE A 334 -14.49 -4.54 -29.16
N MET A 335 -14.32 -5.84 -29.27
CA MET A 335 -15.42 -6.82 -29.28
C MET A 335 -15.89 -7.17 -27.87
N CYS A 336 -14.96 -7.33 -26.96
CA CYS A 336 -15.19 -7.59 -25.53
C CYS A 336 -13.88 -7.36 -24.77
N TYR A 337 -13.97 -7.43 -23.47
CA TYR A 337 -12.80 -7.56 -22.59
C TYR A 337 -12.62 -8.99 -22.13
N GLN A 338 -11.42 -9.37 -21.75
CA GLN A 338 -11.14 -10.71 -21.22
C GLN A 338 -12.03 -11.04 -20.00
N SER A 339 -12.38 -10.02 -19.20
CA SER A 339 -13.29 -10.13 -18.06
C SER A 339 -14.73 -10.46 -18.43
N ASP A 340 -15.18 -10.09 -19.66
CA ASP A 340 -16.52 -10.45 -20.14
C ASP A 340 -16.57 -11.95 -20.50
N VAL A 341 -15.44 -12.51 -20.90
CA VAL A 341 -15.29 -13.91 -21.25
C VAL A 341 -15.19 -14.78 -20.00
N MET A 342 -14.41 -14.34 -19.00
CA MET A 342 -14.26 -15.02 -17.72
C MET A 342 -14.14 -13.97 -16.60
N PRO A 343 -15.22 -13.70 -15.88
CA PRO A 343 -15.18 -12.82 -14.71
C PRO A 343 -14.20 -13.31 -13.64
N ASP A 344 -13.53 -12.39 -12.97
CA ASP A 344 -12.58 -12.65 -11.88
C ASP A 344 -11.53 -13.73 -12.25
N TYR A 345 -11.00 -13.64 -13.47
CA TYR A 345 -10.08 -14.64 -14.03
C TYR A 345 -8.69 -14.64 -13.37
N SER A 346 -8.44 -13.76 -12.39
CA SER A 346 -7.14 -13.63 -11.71
C SER A 346 -6.03 -13.22 -12.69
N CYS A 347 -6.06 -11.96 -13.16
CA CYS A 347 -5.11 -11.46 -14.16
C CYS A 347 -3.66 -11.54 -13.67
N CYS A 348 -3.37 -10.94 -12.52
CA CYS A 348 -2.02 -10.88 -11.96
C CYS A 348 -2.04 -11.09 -10.46
N ARG A 349 -1.12 -11.91 -9.98
CA ARG A 349 -0.93 -12.18 -8.55
C ARG A 349 0.42 -11.64 -8.08
N MET A 350 0.70 -11.78 -6.79
CA MET A 350 1.99 -11.51 -6.19
C MET A 350 2.64 -12.80 -5.75
N GLU A 351 3.89 -12.99 -6.14
CA GLU A 351 4.68 -14.19 -5.90
C GLU A 351 6.00 -13.85 -5.21
N CYS A 352 6.45 -14.77 -4.35
CA CYS A 352 7.78 -14.75 -3.76
C CYS A 352 8.35 -16.18 -3.70
N PRO A 353 9.67 -16.36 -3.51
CA PRO A 353 10.23 -17.69 -3.21
C PRO A 353 9.57 -18.25 -1.94
N THR A 354 9.24 -19.54 -1.92
CA THR A 354 8.62 -20.17 -0.74
C THR A 354 9.51 -20.03 0.51
N GLU A 355 10.82 -20.15 0.35
CA GLU A 355 11.76 -19.90 1.45
C GLU A 355 11.67 -18.46 1.98
N PHE A 356 11.42 -17.47 1.11
CA PHE A 356 11.31 -16.07 1.55
C PHE A 356 10.10 -15.86 2.45
N ILE A 357 8.91 -16.32 2.08
CA ILE A 357 7.70 -16.18 2.90
C ILE A 357 7.77 -16.99 4.21
N GLN A 358 8.43 -18.17 4.18
CA GLN A 358 8.63 -18.97 5.38
C GLN A 358 9.56 -18.32 6.38
N ASN A 359 10.62 -17.65 5.92
CA ASN A 359 11.62 -17.00 6.77
C ASN A 359 11.23 -15.56 7.14
N ASN A 360 10.29 -14.93 6.42
CA ASN A 360 9.93 -13.53 6.58
C ASN A 360 8.41 -13.30 6.62
N PRO A 361 7.64 -14.05 7.44
CA PRO A 361 6.18 -13.94 7.46
C PRO A 361 5.68 -12.57 7.93
N ILE A 362 6.39 -11.90 8.85
CA ILE A 362 6.04 -10.55 9.31
C ILE A 362 6.27 -9.53 8.18
N THR A 363 7.37 -9.65 7.44
CA THR A 363 7.64 -8.81 6.27
C THR A 363 6.51 -8.91 5.23
N ILE A 364 6.06 -10.13 4.91
CA ILE A 364 4.94 -10.35 3.97
C ILE A 364 3.64 -9.77 4.54
N LYS A 365 3.38 -9.93 5.84
CA LYS A 365 2.21 -9.34 6.48
C LYS A 365 2.23 -7.82 6.45
N CYS A 366 3.38 -7.19 6.71
CA CYS A 366 3.57 -5.75 6.60
C CYS A 366 3.35 -5.23 5.16
N ILE A 367 3.85 -5.97 4.15
CA ILE A 367 3.56 -5.68 2.74
C ILE A 367 2.05 -5.69 2.49
N LEU A 368 1.36 -6.73 2.91
CA LEU A 368 -0.08 -6.88 2.69
C LEU A 368 -0.89 -5.80 3.41
N LYS A 369 -0.52 -5.44 4.66
CA LYS A 369 -1.15 -4.33 5.40
C LYS A 369 -1.00 -3.00 4.65
N ALA A 370 0.20 -2.68 4.15
CA ALA A 370 0.43 -1.47 3.36
C ALA A 370 -0.43 -1.44 2.09
N LEU A 371 -0.56 -2.58 1.40
CA LEU A 371 -1.35 -2.70 0.17
C LEU A 371 -2.87 -2.69 0.42
N ILE A 372 -3.36 -3.26 1.53
CA ILE A 372 -4.78 -3.17 1.93
C ILE A 372 -5.17 -1.71 2.19
N ARG A 373 -4.34 -0.95 2.90
CA ARG A 373 -4.53 0.48 3.11
C ARG A 373 -4.49 1.26 1.79
N ALA A 374 -3.56 0.91 0.91
CA ALA A 374 -3.48 1.51 -0.43
C ALA A 374 -4.72 1.21 -1.27
N GLN A 375 -5.30 0.01 -1.16
CA GLN A 375 -6.56 -0.32 -1.82
C GLN A 375 -7.72 0.52 -1.27
N ALA A 376 -7.84 0.68 0.05
CA ALA A 376 -8.86 1.54 0.66
C ALA A 376 -8.74 2.98 0.14
N TYR A 377 -7.51 3.50 0.06
CA TYR A 377 -7.25 4.83 -0.48
C TYR A 377 -7.60 4.93 -1.98
N PHE A 378 -7.19 3.94 -2.77
CA PHE A 378 -7.45 3.88 -4.22
C PHE A 378 -8.95 3.85 -4.54
N GLU A 379 -9.74 3.07 -3.81
CA GLU A 379 -11.19 2.98 -4.06
C GLU A 379 -11.91 4.32 -3.79
N ALA A 380 -11.42 5.09 -2.82
CA ALA A 380 -11.97 6.40 -2.48
C ALA A 380 -11.42 7.54 -3.39
N ASN A 381 -10.23 7.38 -3.99
CA ASN A 381 -9.48 8.46 -4.65
C ASN A 381 -8.89 8.03 -6.01
N LYS A 382 -9.69 7.38 -6.87
CA LYS A 382 -9.21 6.77 -8.12
C LYS A 382 -8.45 7.72 -9.04
N GLU A 383 -8.93 8.97 -9.20
CA GLU A 383 -8.30 9.96 -10.08
C GLU A 383 -6.91 10.38 -9.56
N GLU A 384 -6.81 10.69 -8.26
CA GLU A 384 -5.54 11.00 -7.62
C GLU A 384 -4.55 9.83 -7.72
N CYS A 385 -5.01 8.61 -7.42
CA CYS A 385 -4.16 7.42 -7.51
C CYS A 385 -3.71 7.14 -8.95
N THR A 386 -4.55 7.43 -9.94
CA THR A 386 -4.19 7.35 -11.36
C THR A 386 -3.08 8.35 -11.69
N GLN A 387 -3.13 9.57 -11.14
CA GLN A 387 -2.05 10.56 -11.30
C GLN A 387 -0.78 10.09 -10.59
N ILE A 388 -0.86 9.56 -9.37
CA ILE A 388 0.30 8.98 -8.67
C ILE A 388 0.99 7.91 -9.52
N LEU A 389 0.22 7.01 -10.13
CA LEU A 389 0.79 6.00 -11.02
C LEU A 389 1.43 6.61 -12.26
N ALA A 390 0.78 7.60 -12.89
CA ALA A 390 1.29 8.29 -14.07
C ALA A 390 2.65 8.95 -13.76
N ASP A 391 2.74 9.68 -12.66
CA ASP A 391 3.97 10.34 -12.21
C ASP A 391 5.07 9.31 -11.89
N THR A 392 4.71 8.21 -11.23
CA THR A 392 5.65 7.15 -10.84
C THR A 392 6.29 6.46 -12.04
N ILE A 393 5.53 6.21 -13.11
CA ILE A 393 6.04 5.55 -14.33
C ILE A 393 6.49 6.54 -15.40
N GLY A 394 6.34 7.83 -15.17
CA GLY A 394 6.71 8.90 -16.12
C GLY A 394 5.85 8.91 -17.38
N ALA A 395 4.54 8.67 -17.26
CA ALA A 395 3.57 8.63 -18.35
C ALA A 395 2.54 9.76 -18.25
N ASP A 396 1.87 10.07 -19.35
CA ASP A 396 0.77 11.03 -19.35
C ASP A 396 -0.45 10.48 -18.59
N PHE A 397 -1.17 11.36 -17.87
CA PHE A 397 -2.38 10.99 -17.13
C PHE A 397 -3.41 10.30 -18.01
N ASP A 398 -3.74 10.85 -19.17
CA ASP A 398 -4.75 10.31 -20.09
C ASP A 398 -4.41 8.88 -20.56
N TYR A 399 -3.12 8.59 -20.72
CA TYR A 399 -2.65 7.25 -21.05
C TYR A 399 -2.94 6.26 -19.92
N VAL A 400 -2.65 6.63 -18.69
CA VAL A 400 -2.88 5.77 -17.50
C VAL A 400 -4.38 5.69 -17.20
N ALA A 401 -5.11 6.79 -17.30
CA ALA A 401 -6.54 6.86 -17.07
C ALA A 401 -7.34 5.96 -18.03
N ALA A 402 -6.89 5.82 -19.28
CA ALA A 402 -7.55 4.94 -20.25
C ALA A 402 -7.68 3.48 -19.81
N TYR A 403 -6.83 3.03 -18.87
CA TYR A 403 -6.95 1.69 -18.32
C TYR A 403 -7.27 1.66 -16.83
N MET A 404 -6.75 2.57 -16.01
CA MET A 404 -7.02 2.57 -14.56
C MET A 404 -8.44 2.99 -14.21
N MET A 405 -9.06 3.86 -15.03
CA MET A 405 -10.43 4.30 -14.84
C MET A 405 -11.44 3.52 -15.71
N ASN A 406 -11.00 2.45 -16.37
CA ASN A 406 -11.83 1.57 -17.17
C ASN A 406 -12.69 0.67 -16.27
N ASP A 407 -13.98 0.52 -16.59
CA ASP A 407 -14.94 -0.30 -15.81
C ASP A 407 -14.53 -1.80 -15.76
N HIS A 408 -13.72 -2.27 -16.72
CA HIS A 408 -13.19 -3.62 -16.74
C HIS A 408 -11.86 -3.77 -15.96
N MET A 409 -11.36 -2.69 -15.36
CA MET A 409 -10.21 -2.75 -14.45
C MET A 409 -10.70 -3.03 -13.03
N LYS A 410 -10.26 -4.14 -12.44
CA LYS A 410 -10.53 -4.49 -11.04
C LYS A 410 -9.21 -4.81 -10.34
N VAL A 411 -8.91 -4.03 -9.31
CA VAL A 411 -7.71 -4.17 -8.49
C VAL A 411 -8.10 -4.68 -7.12
N HIS A 412 -7.39 -5.70 -6.62
CA HIS A 412 -7.62 -6.25 -5.30
C HIS A 412 -6.40 -7.01 -4.78
N VAL A 413 -6.07 -6.84 -3.48
CA VAL A 413 -4.90 -7.45 -2.83
C VAL A 413 -5.09 -8.95 -2.56
N ASP A 414 -6.32 -9.43 -2.53
CA ASP A 414 -6.70 -10.81 -2.24
C ASP A 414 -5.92 -11.84 -3.09
N PRO A 415 -5.41 -12.94 -2.54
CA PRO A 415 -4.70 -13.98 -3.29
C PRO A 415 -5.56 -14.73 -4.31
N LEU A 416 -6.88 -14.81 -4.17
CA LEU A 416 -7.83 -15.48 -5.07
C LEU A 416 -7.54 -16.98 -5.26
N SER A 417 -7.41 -17.73 -4.17
CA SER A 417 -7.06 -19.15 -4.20
C SER A 417 -7.94 -19.97 -5.16
N ASN A 418 -9.27 -19.80 -5.10
CA ASN A 418 -10.22 -20.52 -5.95
C ASN A 418 -9.98 -20.25 -7.45
N SER A 419 -9.66 -18.99 -7.82
CA SER A 419 -9.36 -18.63 -9.22
C SER A 419 -8.03 -19.20 -9.69
N ILE A 420 -7.02 -19.28 -8.79
CA ILE A 420 -5.72 -19.92 -9.09
C ILE A 420 -5.89 -21.41 -9.33
N VAL A 421 -6.63 -22.10 -8.47
CA VAL A 421 -6.92 -23.55 -8.62
C VAL A 421 -7.68 -23.80 -9.94
N ARG A 422 -8.66 -22.95 -10.27
CA ARG A 422 -9.36 -23.01 -11.56
C ARG A 422 -8.40 -22.84 -12.74
N ALA A 423 -7.51 -21.83 -12.68
CA ALA A 423 -6.53 -21.56 -13.72
C ALA A 423 -5.57 -22.74 -13.92
N TRP A 424 -5.08 -23.34 -12.82
CA TRP A 424 -4.25 -24.54 -12.85
C TRP A 424 -4.94 -25.67 -13.59
N GLY A 425 -6.20 -25.99 -13.25
CA GLY A 425 -6.97 -27.04 -13.87
C GLY A 425 -7.22 -26.82 -15.37
N ILE A 426 -7.39 -25.54 -15.81
CA ILE A 426 -7.53 -25.22 -17.22
C ILE A 426 -6.20 -25.41 -17.96
N LEU A 427 -5.10 -24.89 -17.39
CA LEU A 427 -3.76 -24.99 -17.99
C LEU A 427 -3.29 -26.45 -18.08
N ASP A 428 -3.60 -27.30 -17.09
CA ASP A 428 -3.31 -28.75 -17.13
C ASP A 428 -4.09 -29.42 -18.26
N LYS A 429 -5.39 -29.22 -18.36
CA LYS A 429 -6.25 -29.78 -19.40
C LYS A 429 -5.84 -29.35 -20.82
N THR A 430 -5.34 -28.13 -20.98
CA THR A 430 -4.92 -27.57 -22.27
C THR A 430 -3.44 -27.84 -22.60
N GLY A 431 -2.73 -28.57 -21.72
CA GLY A 431 -1.35 -28.99 -21.95
C GLY A 431 -0.30 -27.88 -21.80
N PHE A 432 -0.61 -26.84 -21.03
CA PHE A 432 0.32 -25.73 -20.75
C PHE A 432 1.14 -25.91 -19.49
N LEU A 433 0.88 -26.93 -18.68
CA LEU A 433 1.70 -27.26 -17.52
C LEU A 433 2.67 -28.40 -17.87
N ASP A 434 3.82 -28.40 -17.20
CA ASP A 434 4.80 -29.51 -17.30
C ASP A 434 4.19 -30.82 -16.77
N GLU A 435 4.70 -31.94 -17.23
CA GLU A 435 4.24 -33.28 -16.79
C GLU A 435 4.36 -33.45 -15.25
N ASN A 436 5.29 -32.75 -14.61
CA ASN A 436 5.49 -32.76 -13.18
C ASN A 436 4.30 -32.16 -12.41
N ALA A 437 3.45 -31.37 -13.05
CA ALA A 437 2.24 -30.79 -12.44
C ALA A 437 1.34 -31.85 -11.77
N LYS A 438 1.34 -33.08 -12.27
CA LYS A 438 0.59 -34.21 -11.71
C LYS A 438 1.01 -34.60 -10.29
N ASN A 439 2.22 -34.19 -9.88
CA ASN A 439 2.80 -34.49 -8.58
C ASN A 439 2.70 -33.29 -7.62
N ILE A 440 2.15 -32.19 -8.08
CA ILE A 440 2.07 -30.91 -7.36
C ILE A 440 0.62 -30.65 -6.95
N ASN A 441 0.38 -30.42 -5.67
CA ASN A 441 -0.86 -29.81 -5.21
C ASN A 441 -0.67 -28.29 -5.24
N ILE A 442 -1.36 -27.59 -6.14
CA ILE A 442 -1.20 -26.14 -6.31
C ILE A 442 -1.59 -25.35 -5.04
N GLU A 443 -2.48 -25.89 -4.21
CA GLU A 443 -2.87 -25.22 -2.96
C GLU A 443 -1.69 -25.08 -1.99
N ASP A 444 -0.69 -25.96 -2.04
CA ASP A 444 0.54 -25.88 -1.24
C ASP A 444 1.43 -24.69 -1.65
N HIS A 445 1.18 -24.11 -2.81
CA HIS A 445 1.85 -22.94 -3.36
C HIS A 445 1.03 -21.62 -3.23
N ILE A 446 -0.05 -21.65 -2.45
CA ILE A 446 -0.89 -20.47 -2.20
C ILE A 446 -0.96 -20.23 -0.70
N ASN A 447 -0.60 -19.02 -0.26
CA ASN A 447 -0.73 -18.62 1.13
C ASN A 447 -1.82 -17.56 1.28
N THR A 448 -2.95 -17.95 1.86
CA THR A 448 -4.07 -17.07 2.17
C THR A 448 -4.05 -16.60 3.61
N SER A 449 -3.39 -17.34 4.50
CA SER A 449 -3.47 -17.12 5.95
C SER A 449 -2.79 -15.83 6.41
N ILE A 450 -1.67 -15.43 5.77
CA ILE A 450 -1.00 -14.16 6.12
C ILE A 450 -1.86 -12.98 5.63
N TYR A 451 -2.54 -13.10 4.48
CA TYR A 451 -3.48 -12.08 4.02
C TYR A 451 -4.67 -11.93 4.97
N GLU A 452 -5.26 -13.05 5.43
CA GLU A 452 -6.37 -13.04 6.39
C GLU A 452 -5.96 -12.32 7.69
N GLN A 453 -4.77 -12.60 8.22
CA GLN A 453 -4.24 -11.92 9.40
C GLN A 453 -4.04 -10.42 9.14
N ALA A 454 -3.41 -10.05 8.01
CA ALA A 454 -3.19 -8.65 7.64
C ALA A 454 -4.51 -7.88 7.51
N LEU A 455 -5.54 -8.51 6.92
CA LEU A 455 -6.87 -7.90 6.77
C LEU A 455 -7.53 -7.68 8.12
N ALA A 456 -7.51 -8.69 9.01
CA ALA A 456 -8.08 -8.59 10.35
C ALA A 456 -7.38 -7.51 11.20
N GLU A 457 -6.05 -7.41 11.11
CA GLU A 457 -5.28 -6.37 11.81
C GLU A 457 -5.58 -4.97 11.25
N CYS A 458 -5.67 -4.81 9.93
CA CYS A 458 -6.06 -3.53 9.31
C CYS A 458 -7.50 -3.14 9.68
N GLU A 459 -8.43 -4.08 9.73
CA GLU A 459 -9.81 -3.82 10.17
C GLU A 459 -9.85 -3.39 11.63
N ALA A 460 -9.09 -4.03 12.51
CA ALA A 460 -9.02 -3.66 13.92
C ALA A 460 -8.46 -2.24 14.12
N GLU A 461 -7.51 -1.83 13.28
CA GLU A 461 -6.84 -0.52 13.37
C GLU A 461 -7.63 0.59 12.67
N PHE A 462 -8.17 0.35 11.46
CA PHE A 462 -8.76 1.37 10.58
C PHE A 462 -10.24 1.13 10.28
N GLY A 463 -10.83 0.03 10.76
CA GLY A 463 -12.21 -0.35 10.42
C GLY A 463 -13.25 0.65 10.89
N ALA A 464 -13.00 1.38 11.98
CA ALA A 464 -13.91 2.43 12.45
C ALA A 464 -14.01 3.61 11.45
N GLU A 465 -12.95 3.89 10.69
CA GLU A 465 -12.89 4.96 9.70
C GLU A 465 -13.52 4.56 8.36
N ASN A 466 -13.46 3.27 8.00
CA ASN A 466 -13.97 2.76 6.73
C ASN A 466 -14.65 1.38 6.87
N PRO A 467 -15.75 1.27 7.64
CA PRO A 467 -16.38 -0.02 7.96
C PRO A 467 -16.91 -0.77 6.74
N ASP A 468 -17.46 -0.05 5.75
CA ASP A 468 -18.02 -0.66 4.54
C ASP A 468 -16.91 -1.31 3.67
N PHE A 469 -15.74 -0.69 3.58
CA PHE A 469 -14.59 -1.24 2.87
C PHE A 469 -14.14 -2.56 3.49
N TYR A 470 -13.90 -2.59 4.81
CA TYR A 470 -13.43 -3.81 5.47
C TYR A 470 -14.48 -4.93 5.47
N ALA A 471 -15.76 -4.59 5.60
CA ALA A 471 -16.84 -5.55 5.44
C ALA A 471 -16.86 -6.16 4.02
N ALA A 472 -16.65 -5.34 2.98
CA ALA A 472 -16.54 -5.81 1.60
C ALA A 472 -15.30 -6.69 1.37
N MET A 473 -14.14 -6.32 1.93
CA MET A 473 -12.90 -7.09 1.84
C MET A 473 -13.06 -8.47 2.50
N ASN A 474 -13.65 -8.56 3.68
CA ASN A 474 -13.91 -9.83 4.37
C ASN A 474 -14.88 -10.72 3.58
N ALA A 475 -15.96 -10.15 3.05
CA ALA A 475 -16.92 -10.87 2.22
C ALA A 475 -16.25 -11.40 0.94
N TYR A 476 -15.36 -10.60 0.34
CA TYR A 476 -14.61 -10.98 -0.85
C TYR A 476 -13.62 -12.12 -0.55
N TYR A 477 -12.88 -12.03 0.56
CA TYR A 477 -11.98 -13.09 1.01
C TYR A 477 -12.73 -14.42 1.22
N ALA A 478 -13.84 -14.39 1.95
CA ALA A 478 -14.63 -15.59 2.21
C ALA A 478 -15.19 -16.23 0.93
N ALA A 479 -15.50 -15.45 -0.09
CA ALA A 479 -16.02 -15.95 -1.36
C ALA A 479 -14.93 -16.57 -2.27
N ASN A 480 -13.66 -16.17 -2.11
CA ASN A 480 -12.59 -16.49 -3.08
C ASN A 480 -11.49 -17.39 -2.55
N ASN A 481 -11.46 -17.70 -1.24
CA ASN A 481 -10.36 -18.45 -0.62
C ASN A 481 -10.81 -19.61 0.29
N GLY A 482 -12.05 -20.05 0.18
CA GLY A 482 -12.64 -21.13 0.98
C GLY A 482 -12.90 -22.41 0.20
#